data_9cf6253f715fce981e52d78c40434e8a
#
_entry.id   9cf6253f715fce981e52d78c40434e8a
#
_cell.length_a   1.000
_cell.length_b   1.000
_cell.length_c   1.000
_cell.angle_alpha   90.00
_cell.angle_beta   90.00
_cell.angle_gamma   90.00
#
_symmetry.space_group_name_H-M   'P 1'
#
loop_
_entity.id
_entity.type
_entity.pdbx_description
1 polymer ?
#
loop_
_entity_poly.entity_id
_entity_poly.type
_entity_poly.pdbx_seq_one_letter_code
_entity_poly.pdbx_strand_id
1 'polypeptide(L)'
;MAFDNEFTLGIEEEFQIIDPETRELRSRVNEMLEEGRMLLGEQIKPEMHQSMVEVGTGICNNIKEARRDVIHLRRTIAELAYKNGLAIAAASTHPISHWADQRITEHERYAQLIEEIQHPARALLIFGLHVHVGIQDKEAAIAIMNAARYFLPHVLALSTSSPFWIKQNTGLKSYRSEVFKQFPRTDIPDYYNSWSEFENYVNLLIKTGCIDNGRKIWWDVRPHPFFPTLEFRVCDIPSKVDETICIAALFQSIVAKLYKLFRQNLGFRLYRRALIQENKWRAVRYGLDGKLIDFGKQKEVPVRSLLLELLEFIDDVVDELDCREEVNYLHTIIENGNSADRQLRVFKQTGDLRDVVDGLMRETVEGIFQVA
;
A
#
# COMPACT_ATOMS: atom_id res chain seq x y z
N MET A 1 -2.48 27.95 10.93
CA MET A 1 -1.02 27.88 10.70
C MET A 1 -0.87 26.96 9.51
N ALA A 2 -0.31 27.43 8.40
CA ALA A 2 -0.04 26.54 7.25
C ALA A 2 1.01 25.50 7.70
N PHE A 3 0.85 24.27 7.21
CA PHE A 3 1.78 23.17 7.48
C PHE A 3 3.05 23.30 6.59
N ASP A 4 3.76 24.42 6.66
CA ASP A 4 4.92 24.69 5.81
C ASP A 4 5.94 23.56 5.88
N ASN A 5 5.98 22.73 4.81
CA ASN A 5 6.84 21.53 4.65
C ASN A 5 6.70 20.44 5.73
N GLU A 6 5.66 20.47 6.55
CA GLU A 6 5.24 19.33 7.37
C GLU A 6 4.42 18.36 6.49
N PHE A 7 4.47 17.07 6.79
CA PHE A 7 3.72 16.02 6.09
C PHE A 7 4.06 15.85 4.61
N THR A 8 5.35 15.95 4.26
CA THR A 8 5.84 15.56 2.94
C THR A 8 5.43 14.12 2.63
N LEU A 9 5.34 13.78 1.33
CA LEU A 9 4.92 12.48 0.86
C LEU A 9 6.06 11.72 0.17
N GLY A 10 6.08 10.41 0.36
CA GLY A 10 6.78 9.44 -0.48
C GLY A 10 5.83 8.29 -0.80
N ILE A 11 5.81 7.84 -2.06
CA ILE A 11 4.92 6.77 -2.51
C ILE A 11 5.77 5.70 -3.19
N GLU A 12 5.62 4.44 -2.77
CA GLU A 12 6.25 3.28 -3.41
C GLU A 12 5.15 2.39 -4.00
N GLU A 13 5.30 2.04 -5.28
CA GLU A 13 4.39 1.14 -6.00
C GLU A 13 5.15 -0.06 -6.55
N GLU A 14 4.59 -1.24 -6.38
CA GLU A 14 5.15 -2.50 -6.87
C GLU A 14 4.31 -3.04 -8.04
N PHE A 15 4.91 -3.13 -9.23
CA PHE A 15 4.22 -3.56 -10.45
C PHE A 15 4.57 -4.99 -10.84
N GLN A 16 3.57 -5.68 -11.35
CA GLN A 16 3.69 -6.95 -12.06
C GLN A 16 4.29 -6.73 -13.44
N ILE A 17 5.25 -7.56 -13.84
CA ILE A 17 5.79 -7.62 -15.21
C ILE A 17 5.10 -8.77 -15.93
N ILE A 18 4.35 -8.48 -16.98
CA ILE A 18 3.43 -9.40 -17.65
C ILE A 18 3.81 -9.61 -19.11
N ASP A 19 3.71 -10.85 -19.55
CA ASP A 19 3.72 -11.21 -20.96
C ASP A 19 2.33 -10.93 -21.56
N PRO A 20 2.20 -10.01 -22.54
CA PRO A 20 0.92 -9.62 -23.09
C PRO A 20 0.24 -10.71 -23.95
N GLU A 21 0.96 -11.78 -24.33
CA GLU A 21 0.37 -12.90 -25.10
C GLU A 21 -0.20 -13.97 -24.18
N THR A 22 0.55 -14.36 -23.14
CA THR A 22 0.14 -15.41 -22.21
C THR A 22 -0.66 -14.90 -21.02
N ARG A 23 -0.55 -13.61 -20.68
CA ARG A 23 -1.06 -12.94 -19.46
C ARG A 23 -0.41 -13.47 -18.18
N GLU A 24 0.70 -14.15 -18.29
CA GLU A 24 1.46 -14.65 -17.14
C GLU A 24 2.58 -13.70 -16.75
N LEU A 25 3.03 -13.81 -15.51
CA LEU A 25 4.20 -13.06 -15.02
C LEU A 25 5.47 -13.49 -15.77
N ARG A 26 6.36 -12.52 -16.02
CA ARG A 26 7.68 -12.74 -16.64
C ARG A 26 8.82 -12.28 -15.75
N SER A 27 9.74 -13.19 -15.46
CA SER A 27 10.96 -12.93 -14.69
C SER A 27 12.03 -12.25 -15.56
N ARG A 28 11.81 -10.97 -15.93
CA ARG A 28 12.69 -10.18 -16.82
C ARG A 28 12.98 -8.78 -16.30
N VAL A 29 12.87 -8.55 -15.01
CA VAL A 29 13.13 -7.23 -14.41
C VAL A 29 14.55 -6.71 -14.70
N ASN A 30 15.54 -7.58 -14.77
CA ASN A 30 16.94 -7.18 -14.98
C ASN A 30 17.14 -6.43 -16.30
N GLU A 31 16.45 -6.84 -17.38
CA GLU A 31 16.50 -6.18 -18.70
C GLU A 31 15.93 -4.75 -18.62
N MET A 32 14.90 -4.54 -17.80
CA MET A 32 14.28 -3.24 -17.58
C MET A 32 15.09 -2.36 -16.61
N LEU A 33 15.75 -2.96 -15.61
CA LEU A 33 16.47 -2.23 -14.55
C LEU A 33 17.70 -1.48 -15.07
N GLU A 34 18.44 -2.02 -16.02
CA GLU A 34 19.64 -1.35 -16.57
C GLU A 34 19.25 -0.03 -17.22
N GLU A 35 18.28 -0.05 -18.12
CA GLU A 35 17.77 1.16 -18.78
C GLU A 35 16.96 2.04 -17.81
N GLY A 36 16.18 1.43 -16.93
CA GLY A 36 15.37 2.13 -15.91
C GLY A 36 16.25 2.95 -14.96
N ARG A 37 17.40 2.43 -14.53
CA ARG A 37 18.35 3.17 -13.69
C ARG A 37 18.97 4.37 -14.38
N MET A 38 19.16 4.32 -15.69
CA MET A 38 19.65 5.49 -16.46
C MET A 38 18.59 6.60 -16.50
N LEU A 39 17.31 6.25 -16.48
CA LEU A 39 16.18 7.21 -16.56
C LEU A 39 15.70 7.69 -15.19
N LEU A 40 15.63 6.79 -14.22
CA LEU A 40 14.97 7.01 -12.93
C LEU A 40 15.95 6.96 -11.74
N GLY A 41 17.23 6.59 -11.94
CA GLY A 41 18.22 6.49 -10.87
C GLY A 41 17.77 5.52 -9.76
N GLU A 42 17.76 6.03 -8.53
CA GLU A 42 17.37 5.26 -7.33
C GLU A 42 15.84 5.10 -7.15
N GLN A 43 15.03 5.72 -8.01
CA GLN A 43 13.57 5.63 -7.95
C GLN A 43 13.04 4.29 -8.47
N ILE A 44 13.86 3.49 -9.17
CA ILE A 44 13.54 2.13 -9.60
C ILE A 44 14.41 1.12 -8.86
N LYS A 45 13.78 0.09 -8.31
CA LYS A 45 14.46 -0.95 -7.55
C LYS A 45 14.02 -2.35 -7.96
N PRO A 46 14.94 -3.33 -7.91
CA PRO A 46 14.56 -4.74 -8.01
C PRO A 46 13.85 -5.16 -6.72
N GLU A 47 12.92 -6.08 -6.86
CA GLU A 47 12.30 -6.77 -5.75
C GLU A 47 12.69 -8.27 -5.71
N MET A 48 12.16 -9.00 -4.70
CA MET A 48 12.57 -10.38 -4.44
C MET A 48 12.27 -11.29 -5.63
N HIS A 49 11.15 -11.12 -6.31
CA HIS A 49 10.85 -11.86 -7.54
C HIS A 49 11.21 -11.04 -8.79
N GLN A 50 11.89 -11.67 -9.77
CA GLN A 50 12.27 -11.02 -11.04
C GLN A 50 11.06 -10.66 -11.94
N SER A 51 9.87 -11.02 -11.56
CA SER A 51 8.61 -10.64 -12.22
C SER A 51 7.94 -9.41 -11.58
N MET A 52 8.68 -8.69 -10.73
CA MET A 52 8.24 -7.52 -9.99
C MET A 52 9.22 -6.38 -10.17
N VAL A 53 8.72 -5.17 -10.24
CA VAL A 53 9.50 -3.92 -10.20
C VAL A 53 8.89 -2.96 -9.20
N GLU A 54 9.71 -2.42 -8.30
CA GLU A 54 9.32 -1.34 -7.38
C GLU A 54 9.77 0.01 -7.94
N VAL A 55 8.90 1.00 -7.85
CA VAL A 55 9.26 2.40 -8.05
C VAL A 55 8.86 3.24 -6.85
N GLY A 56 9.68 4.24 -6.52
CA GLY A 56 9.43 5.17 -5.43
C GLY A 56 9.58 6.61 -5.89
N THR A 57 8.65 7.47 -5.48
CA THR A 57 8.76 8.91 -5.73
C THR A 57 9.96 9.53 -5.01
N GLY A 58 10.37 10.72 -5.41
CA GLY A 58 11.16 11.59 -4.55
C GLY A 58 10.38 12.03 -3.31
N ILE A 59 10.98 12.91 -2.51
CA ILE A 59 10.27 13.59 -1.43
C ILE A 59 9.38 14.66 -2.06
N CYS A 60 8.06 14.48 -1.97
CA CYS A 60 7.06 15.40 -2.52
C CYS A 60 6.54 16.31 -1.40
N ASN A 61 6.53 17.62 -1.63
CA ASN A 61 6.07 18.58 -0.63
C ASN A 61 4.54 18.59 -0.46
N ASN A 62 3.82 18.12 -1.47
CA ASN A 62 2.36 18.06 -1.49
C ASN A 62 1.87 16.96 -2.43
N ILE A 63 0.56 16.70 -2.39
CA ILE A 63 -0.06 15.63 -3.18
C ILE A 63 0.00 15.89 -4.70
N LYS A 64 0.05 17.16 -5.13
CA LYS A 64 0.14 17.51 -6.56
C LYS A 64 1.52 17.14 -7.14
N GLU A 65 2.58 17.32 -6.35
CA GLU A 65 3.92 16.84 -6.69
C GLU A 65 3.95 15.32 -6.74
N ALA A 66 3.39 14.65 -5.70
CA ALA A 66 3.31 13.20 -5.66
C ALA A 66 2.55 12.62 -6.86
N ARG A 67 1.44 13.24 -7.28
CA ARG A 67 0.69 12.86 -8.49
C ARG A 67 1.56 12.90 -9.73
N ARG A 68 2.31 14.01 -9.94
CA ARG A 68 3.18 14.14 -11.11
C ARG A 68 4.27 13.06 -11.13
N ASP A 69 4.90 12.82 -9.99
CA ASP A 69 5.94 11.79 -9.85
C ASP A 69 5.38 10.39 -10.11
N VAL A 70 4.27 10.01 -9.49
CA VAL A 70 3.63 8.70 -9.70
C VAL A 70 3.28 8.50 -11.18
N ILE A 71 2.67 9.50 -11.85
CA ILE A 71 2.37 9.43 -13.28
C ILE A 71 3.64 9.26 -14.11
N HIS A 72 4.68 10.03 -13.80
CA HIS A 72 5.98 9.93 -14.50
C HIS A 72 6.59 8.54 -14.33
N LEU A 73 6.64 8.01 -13.11
CA LEU A 73 7.19 6.69 -12.81
C LEU A 73 6.41 5.57 -13.50
N ARG A 74 5.06 5.56 -13.37
CA ARG A 74 4.22 4.57 -14.07
C ARG A 74 4.41 4.60 -15.58
N ARG A 75 4.44 5.81 -16.17
CA ARG A 75 4.67 6.00 -17.62
C ARG A 75 6.01 5.42 -18.03
N THR A 76 7.09 5.78 -17.34
CA THR A 76 8.43 5.33 -17.68
C THR A 76 8.54 3.80 -17.59
N ILE A 77 8.00 3.18 -16.54
CA ILE A 77 8.01 1.72 -16.41
C ILE A 77 7.14 1.05 -17.50
N ALA A 78 6.00 1.63 -17.85
CA ALA A 78 5.14 1.10 -18.93
C ALA A 78 5.84 1.16 -20.29
N GLU A 79 6.54 2.26 -20.60
CA GLU A 79 7.32 2.44 -21.83
C GLU A 79 8.49 1.44 -21.89
N LEU A 80 9.21 1.26 -20.77
CA LEU A 80 10.30 0.26 -20.67
C LEU A 80 9.76 -1.16 -20.86
N ALA A 81 8.64 -1.50 -20.25
CA ALA A 81 8.03 -2.81 -20.44
C ALA A 81 7.63 -3.01 -21.91
N TYR A 82 6.93 -2.05 -22.50
CA TYR A 82 6.50 -2.11 -23.90
C TYR A 82 7.68 -2.29 -24.87
N LYS A 83 8.78 -1.55 -24.68
CA LYS A 83 10.00 -1.66 -25.47
C LYS A 83 10.61 -3.07 -25.44
N ASN A 84 10.43 -3.79 -24.32
CA ASN A 84 10.88 -5.16 -24.12
C ASN A 84 9.82 -6.22 -24.49
N GLY A 85 8.73 -5.85 -25.15
CA GLY A 85 7.63 -6.74 -25.51
C GLY A 85 6.81 -7.23 -24.31
N LEU A 86 6.81 -6.47 -23.23
CA LEU A 86 6.13 -6.77 -21.97
C LEU A 86 5.07 -5.70 -21.66
N ALA A 87 4.27 -5.95 -20.64
CA ALA A 87 3.34 -5.00 -20.06
C ALA A 87 3.51 -4.94 -18.54
N ILE A 88 2.90 -3.92 -17.90
CA ILE A 88 2.81 -3.85 -16.45
C ILE A 88 1.36 -3.93 -15.99
N ALA A 89 1.15 -4.41 -14.77
CA ALA A 89 -0.13 -4.31 -14.09
C ALA A 89 0.04 -4.00 -12.60
N ALA A 90 -0.89 -3.22 -12.06
CA ALA A 90 -1.01 -2.90 -10.67
C ALA A 90 -2.19 -3.67 -10.06
N ALA A 91 -1.88 -4.71 -9.32
CA ALA A 91 -2.79 -5.47 -8.46
C ALA A 91 -1.96 -6.25 -7.45
N SER A 92 -2.48 -6.46 -6.26
CA SER A 92 -1.66 -6.99 -5.16
C SER A 92 -1.41 -8.49 -5.18
N THR A 93 -2.11 -9.23 -6.03
CA THR A 93 -1.78 -10.61 -6.41
C THR A 93 -1.99 -10.80 -7.92
N HIS A 94 -1.25 -11.72 -8.51
CA HIS A 94 -1.48 -12.07 -9.91
C HIS A 94 -2.55 -13.17 -10.00
N PRO A 95 -3.59 -12.99 -10.86
CA PRO A 95 -4.71 -13.95 -10.91
C PRO A 95 -4.32 -15.37 -11.33
N ILE A 96 -3.32 -15.51 -12.21
CA ILE A 96 -3.01 -16.78 -12.90
C ILE A 96 -1.72 -17.41 -12.40
N SER A 97 -0.63 -16.63 -12.33
CA SER A 97 0.74 -17.16 -12.15
C SER A 97 0.97 -17.73 -10.76
N HIS A 98 1.76 -18.80 -10.70
CA HIS A 98 2.17 -19.43 -9.46
C HIS A 98 3.51 -18.86 -8.99
N TRP A 99 3.69 -18.64 -7.69
CA TRP A 99 4.93 -18.12 -7.10
C TRP A 99 6.12 -19.04 -7.33
N ALA A 100 5.92 -20.38 -7.36
CA ALA A 100 6.99 -21.35 -7.56
C ALA A 100 7.60 -21.31 -8.97
N ASP A 101 6.88 -20.72 -9.94
CA ASP A 101 7.36 -20.59 -11.32
C ASP A 101 8.17 -19.29 -11.52
N GLN A 102 8.26 -18.43 -10.47
CA GLN A 102 8.96 -17.16 -10.55
C GLN A 102 10.42 -17.29 -10.09
N ARG A 103 11.33 -16.61 -10.79
CA ARG A 103 12.73 -16.55 -10.40
C ARG A 103 12.94 -15.54 -9.28
N ILE A 104 13.78 -15.92 -8.31
CA ILE A 104 14.22 -15.02 -7.25
C ILE A 104 15.37 -14.16 -7.78
N THR A 105 15.39 -12.90 -7.40
CA THR A 105 16.48 -11.96 -7.72
C THR A 105 17.76 -12.38 -6.99
N GLU A 106 18.85 -12.50 -7.75
CA GLU A 106 20.17 -12.88 -7.21
C GLU A 106 20.77 -11.71 -6.42
N HIS A 107 20.43 -11.64 -5.14
CA HIS A 107 20.93 -10.64 -4.22
C HIS A 107 21.06 -11.23 -2.82
N GLU A 108 22.17 -10.94 -2.13
CA GLU A 108 22.48 -11.49 -0.81
C GLU A 108 21.35 -11.28 0.21
N ARG A 109 20.75 -10.09 0.23
CA ARG A 109 19.61 -9.77 1.11
C ARG A 109 18.43 -10.74 0.95
N TYR A 110 18.10 -11.12 -0.30
CA TYR A 110 16.98 -12.03 -0.57
C TYR A 110 17.34 -13.48 -0.25
N ALA A 111 18.58 -13.88 -0.50
CA ALA A 111 19.08 -15.20 -0.11
C ALA A 111 19.03 -15.38 1.42
N GLN A 112 19.47 -14.38 2.19
CA GLN A 112 19.37 -14.37 3.64
C GLN A 112 17.91 -14.40 4.13
N LEU A 113 17.01 -13.64 3.50
CA LEU A 113 15.59 -13.62 3.86
C LEU A 113 14.92 -14.98 3.61
N ILE A 114 15.24 -15.64 2.50
CA ILE A 114 14.75 -16.98 2.19
C ILE A 114 15.29 -18.01 3.17
N GLU A 115 16.56 -17.92 3.54
CA GLU A 115 17.14 -18.83 4.55
C GLU A 115 16.50 -18.64 5.92
N GLU A 116 16.22 -17.38 6.33
CA GLU A 116 15.60 -17.07 7.63
C GLU A 116 14.13 -17.48 7.69
N ILE A 117 13.33 -17.18 6.66
CA ILE A 117 11.86 -17.30 6.69
C ILE A 117 11.35 -18.55 5.94
N GLN A 118 12.17 -19.14 5.04
CA GLN A 118 11.88 -20.36 4.31
C GLN A 118 10.65 -20.26 3.38
N HIS A 119 9.68 -21.17 3.49
CA HIS A 119 8.54 -21.26 2.59
C HIS A 119 7.72 -19.96 2.46
N PRO A 120 7.38 -19.22 3.54
CA PRO A 120 6.66 -17.97 3.42
C PRO A 120 7.41 -16.93 2.56
N ALA A 121 8.75 -16.87 2.65
CA ALA A 121 9.53 -15.96 1.80
C ALA A 121 9.46 -16.36 0.32
N ARG A 122 9.60 -17.63 0.00
CA ARG A 122 9.49 -18.12 -1.39
C ARG A 122 8.10 -17.87 -1.99
N ALA A 123 7.05 -17.93 -1.18
CA ALA A 123 5.67 -17.72 -1.61
C ALA A 123 5.22 -16.25 -1.62
N LEU A 124 6.11 -15.31 -1.29
CA LEU A 124 5.77 -13.88 -1.18
C LEU A 124 5.67 -13.20 -2.55
N LEU A 125 4.78 -13.69 -3.40
CA LEU A 125 4.48 -13.10 -4.70
C LEU A 125 3.28 -12.13 -4.58
N ILE A 126 3.51 -11.05 -3.87
CA ILE A 126 2.50 -10.00 -3.61
C ILE A 126 3.07 -8.63 -3.93
N PHE A 127 2.19 -7.68 -4.21
CA PHE A 127 2.53 -6.33 -4.65
C PHE A 127 1.81 -5.32 -3.77
N GLY A 128 2.51 -4.30 -3.31
CA GLY A 128 2.00 -3.34 -2.34
C GLY A 128 1.99 -1.91 -2.84
N LEU A 129 1.25 -1.09 -2.10
CA LEU A 129 1.35 0.35 -2.10
C LEU A 129 1.85 0.76 -0.72
N HIS A 130 2.97 1.49 -0.65
CA HIS A 130 3.46 2.09 0.58
C HIS A 130 3.36 3.61 0.49
N VAL A 131 2.89 4.23 1.56
CA VAL A 131 2.79 5.69 1.65
C VAL A 131 3.56 6.16 2.87
N HIS A 132 4.55 7.00 2.65
CA HIS A 132 5.32 7.68 3.68
C HIS A 132 4.75 9.07 3.89
N VAL A 133 4.46 9.41 5.14
CA VAL A 133 4.06 10.77 5.52
C VAL A 133 5.11 11.34 6.47
N GLY A 134 5.71 12.47 6.10
CA GLY A 134 6.75 13.15 6.87
C GLY A 134 6.25 13.56 8.26
N ILE A 135 7.05 13.29 9.28
CA ILE A 135 6.81 13.73 10.66
C ILE A 135 8.14 13.78 11.42
N GLN A 136 8.56 14.97 11.82
CA GLN A 136 9.88 15.17 12.45
C GLN A 136 9.88 14.83 13.94
N ASP A 137 8.79 15.11 14.65
CA ASP A 137 8.65 14.86 16.09
C ASP A 137 8.39 13.36 16.33
N LYS A 138 9.36 12.71 16.96
CA LYS A 138 9.33 11.28 17.24
C LYS A 138 8.22 10.88 18.22
N GLU A 139 7.94 11.69 19.23
CA GLU A 139 6.84 11.41 20.19
C GLU A 139 5.49 11.60 19.52
N ALA A 140 5.33 12.62 18.67
CA ALA A 140 4.16 12.79 17.84
C ALA A 140 3.99 11.61 16.87
N ALA A 141 5.07 11.11 16.26
CA ALA A 141 5.02 9.95 15.36
C ALA A 141 4.44 8.72 16.06
N ILE A 142 4.84 8.42 17.29
CA ILE A 142 4.30 7.31 18.09
C ILE A 142 2.84 7.55 18.47
N ALA A 143 2.51 8.74 18.94
CA ALA A 143 1.12 9.07 19.29
C ALA A 143 0.17 8.95 18.10
N ILE A 144 0.62 9.45 16.93
CA ILE A 144 -0.14 9.38 15.68
C ILE A 144 -0.22 7.94 15.16
N MET A 145 0.88 7.17 15.17
CA MET A 145 0.85 5.74 14.83
C MET A 145 -0.20 5.00 15.64
N ASN A 146 -0.21 5.19 16.96
CA ASN A 146 -1.19 4.56 17.85
C ASN A 146 -2.64 4.88 17.48
N ALA A 147 -2.93 6.13 17.13
CA ALA A 147 -4.27 6.58 16.73
C ALA A 147 -4.62 6.13 15.31
N ALA A 148 -3.68 6.22 14.37
CA ALA A 148 -3.86 5.88 12.97
C ALA A 148 -4.22 4.39 12.74
N ARG A 149 -3.83 3.49 13.65
CA ARG A 149 -4.21 2.07 13.60
C ARG A 149 -5.72 1.85 13.43
N TYR A 150 -6.55 2.73 13.99
CA TYR A 150 -8.00 2.66 13.85
C TYR A 150 -8.47 2.79 12.40
N PHE A 151 -7.79 3.61 11.60
CA PHE A 151 -8.15 3.91 10.22
C PHE A 151 -7.59 2.90 9.21
N LEU A 152 -6.64 2.05 9.60
CA LEU A 152 -6.02 1.08 8.68
C LEU A 152 -7.03 0.14 8.01
N PRO A 153 -8.01 -0.46 8.71
CA PRO A 153 -9.04 -1.28 8.07
C PRO A 153 -9.92 -0.51 7.08
N HIS A 154 -10.17 0.78 7.32
CA HIS A 154 -10.97 1.62 6.42
C HIS A 154 -10.24 1.82 5.09
N VAL A 155 -8.96 2.22 5.14
CA VAL A 155 -8.17 2.46 3.94
C VAL A 155 -7.81 1.15 3.23
N LEU A 156 -7.57 0.05 3.97
CA LEU A 156 -7.43 -1.27 3.36
C LEU A 156 -8.68 -1.67 2.57
N ALA A 157 -9.88 -1.50 3.15
CA ALA A 157 -11.12 -1.83 2.43
C ALA A 157 -11.30 -1.01 1.15
N LEU A 158 -10.80 0.23 1.13
CA LEU A 158 -10.80 1.10 -0.05
C LEU A 158 -9.81 0.62 -1.12
N SER A 159 -8.63 0.12 -0.72
CA SER A 159 -7.51 -0.22 -1.61
C SER A 159 -7.55 -1.65 -2.15
N THR A 160 -8.46 -2.52 -1.72
CA THR A 160 -8.41 -3.95 -2.07
C THR A 160 -8.29 -4.20 -3.57
N SER A 161 -7.34 -5.07 -3.98
CA SER A 161 -7.05 -5.38 -5.38
C SER A 161 -6.58 -6.82 -5.62
N SER A 162 -6.78 -7.74 -4.66
CA SER A 162 -6.22 -9.08 -4.74
C SER A 162 -7.24 -10.20 -4.46
N PRO A 163 -8.33 -10.32 -5.24
CA PRO A 163 -9.35 -11.34 -5.02
C PRO A 163 -8.98 -12.72 -5.57
N PHE A 164 -7.97 -12.79 -6.45
CA PHE A 164 -7.56 -14.03 -7.10
C PHE A 164 -6.15 -14.45 -6.68
N TRP A 165 -5.93 -15.74 -6.53
CA TRP A 165 -4.64 -16.35 -6.22
C TRP A 165 -4.51 -17.72 -6.85
N ILE A 166 -3.46 -17.95 -7.64
CA ILE A 166 -3.15 -19.26 -8.26
C ILE A 166 -4.38 -19.83 -8.94
N LYS A 167 -4.95 -19.09 -9.88
CA LYS A 167 -6.14 -19.44 -10.69
C LYS A 167 -7.44 -19.66 -9.88
N GLN A 168 -7.50 -19.21 -8.63
CA GLN A 168 -8.67 -19.38 -7.78
C GLN A 168 -9.24 -18.03 -7.35
N ASN A 169 -10.56 -17.93 -7.33
CA ASN A 169 -11.25 -16.89 -6.56
C ASN A 169 -11.18 -17.27 -5.09
N THR A 170 -10.43 -16.49 -4.32
CA THR A 170 -10.16 -16.78 -2.90
C THR A 170 -11.35 -16.51 -1.98
N GLY A 171 -12.35 -15.80 -2.48
CA GLY A 171 -13.46 -15.29 -1.67
C GLY A 171 -13.08 -14.09 -0.79
N LEU A 172 -11.83 -13.60 -0.86
CA LEU A 172 -11.35 -12.40 -0.16
C LEU A 172 -11.20 -11.26 -1.15
N LYS A 173 -11.19 -10.02 -0.66
CA LYS A 173 -10.91 -8.83 -1.50
C LYS A 173 -9.44 -8.44 -1.45
N SER A 174 -8.73 -8.78 -0.35
CA SER A 174 -7.28 -8.61 -0.19
C SER A 174 -6.61 -9.93 0.24
N TYR A 175 -6.32 -10.81 -0.70
CA TYR A 175 -5.56 -12.03 -0.40
C TYR A 175 -4.08 -11.73 -0.09
N ARG A 176 -3.55 -10.61 -0.59
CA ARG A 176 -2.22 -10.10 -0.21
C ARG A 176 -2.03 -10.06 1.30
N SER A 177 -3.02 -9.57 2.03
CA SER A 177 -2.96 -9.47 3.49
C SER A 177 -2.74 -10.85 4.16
N GLU A 178 -3.36 -11.91 3.65
CA GLU A 178 -3.19 -13.27 4.20
C GLU A 178 -1.83 -13.88 3.84
N VAL A 179 -1.32 -13.62 2.64
CA VAL A 179 0.03 -14.05 2.24
C VAL A 179 1.09 -13.34 3.12
N PHE A 180 0.97 -12.02 3.26
CA PHE A 180 1.93 -11.22 4.03
C PHE A 180 1.93 -11.55 5.52
N LYS A 181 0.78 -11.92 6.08
CA LYS A 181 0.62 -12.32 7.49
C LYS A 181 1.45 -13.55 7.89
N GLN A 182 1.92 -14.34 6.92
CA GLN A 182 2.81 -15.49 7.17
C GLN A 182 4.21 -15.04 7.60
N PHE A 183 4.59 -13.78 7.36
CA PHE A 183 5.85 -13.22 7.80
C PHE A 183 5.80 -12.85 9.29
N PRO A 184 6.90 -13.02 10.03
CA PRO A 184 7.00 -12.52 11.39
C PRO A 184 6.96 -11.00 11.40
N ARG A 185 6.52 -10.42 12.51
CA ARG A 185 6.53 -8.96 12.74
C ARG A 185 5.74 -8.16 11.70
N THR A 186 4.64 -8.73 11.19
CA THR A 186 3.65 -8.12 10.30
C THR A 186 2.38 -7.76 11.07
N ASP A 187 1.37 -7.22 10.34
CA ASP A 187 0.04 -6.89 10.84
C ASP A 187 0.00 -5.59 11.66
N ILE A 188 -1.11 -5.33 12.36
CA ILE A 188 -1.32 -4.13 13.18
C ILE A 188 -0.27 -4.05 14.30
N PRO A 189 0.47 -2.94 14.46
CA PRO A 189 1.41 -2.78 15.58
C PRO A 189 0.70 -2.76 16.94
N ASP A 190 1.42 -3.12 17.99
CA ASP A 190 0.99 -2.88 19.34
C ASP A 190 1.02 -1.37 19.68
N TYR A 191 0.47 -1.03 20.82
CA TYR A 191 0.51 0.31 21.38
C TYR A 191 1.86 0.55 22.06
N TYR A 192 2.41 1.75 21.87
CA TYR A 192 3.62 2.21 22.53
C TYR A 192 3.35 3.55 23.24
N ASN A 193 3.78 3.71 24.50
CA ASN A 193 3.57 4.92 25.28
C ASN A 193 4.50 6.08 24.86
N SER A 194 5.66 5.76 24.29
CA SER A 194 6.68 6.73 23.91
C SER A 194 7.58 6.21 22.80
N TRP A 195 8.34 7.11 22.20
CA TRP A 195 9.41 6.72 21.26
C TRP A 195 10.45 5.82 21.95
N SER A 196 10.82 6.11 23.19
CA SER A 196 11.79 5.30 23.93
C SER A 196 11.33 3.85 24.12
N GLU A 197 10.04 3.62 24.38
CA GLU A 197 9.49 2.26 24.49
C GLU A 197 9.58 1.52 23.16
N PHE A 198 9.23 2.19 22.05
CA PHE A 198 9.36 1.62 20.71
C PHE A 198 10.83 1.33 20.36
N GLU A 199 11.74 2.27 20.63
CA GLU A 199 13.17 2.09 20.38
C GLU A 199 13.76 0.95 21.21
N ASN A 200 13.36 0.81 22.48
CA ASN A 200 13.75 -0.32 23.33
C ASN A 200 13.28 -1.67 22.75
N TYR A 201 12.06 -1.73 22.20
CA TYR A 201 11.56 -2.93 21.51
C TYR A 201 12.45 -3.27 20.29
N VAL A 202 12.75 -2.31 19.42
CA VAL A 202 13.62 -2.50 18.25
C VAL A 202 15.01 -2.96 18.68
N ASN A 203 15.60 -2.29 19.67
CA ASN A 203 16.94 -2.60 20.20
C ASN A 203 17.01 -3.99 20.85
N LEU A 204 15.94 -4.42 21.51
CA LEU A 204 15.85 -5.78 22.07
C LEU A 204 15.93 -6.82 20.94
N LEU A 205 15.17 -6.64 19.86
CA LEU A 205 15.18 -7.56 18.73
C LEU A 205 16.55 -7.59 18.03
N ILE A 206 17.22 -6.45 17.90
CA ILE A 206 18.59 -6.38 17.35
C ILE A 206 19.58 -7.10 18.27
N LYS A 207 19.55 -6.79 19.58
CA LYS A 207 20.44 -7.39 20.58
C LYS A 207 20.31 -8.90 20.68
N THR A 208 19.12 -9.43 20.46
CA THR A 208 18.84 -10.87 20.50
C THR A 208 19.05 -11.56 19.15
N GLY A 209 19.46 -10.85 18.10
CA GLY A 209 19.71 -11.40 16.78
C GLY A 209 18.44 -11.76 15.99
N CYS A 210 17.26 -11.30 16.45
CA CYS A 210 16.01 -11.53 15.72
C CYS A 210 15.91 -10.72 14.44
N ILE A 211 16.54 -9.54 14.42
CA ILE A 211 16.66 -8.64 13.26
C ILE A 211 18.03 -7.98 13.27
N ASP A 212 18.48 -7.52 12.12
CA ASP A 212 19.70 -6.70 11.97
C ASP A 212 19.41 -5.20 12.10
N ASN A 213 18.21 -4.79 11.72
CA ASN A 213 17.73 -3.40 11.81
C ASN A 213 16.19 -3.32 11.74
N GLY A 214 15.64 -2.13 11.98
CA GLY A 214 14.18 -1.89 12.00
C GLY A 214 13.45 -2.11 10.68
N ARG A 215 14.14 -2.27 9.54
CA ARG A 215 13.50 -2.60 8.25
C ARG A 215 12.78 -3.94 8.28
N LYS A 216 13.23 -4.89 9.13
CA LYS A 216 12.59 -6.21 9.27
C LYS A 216 11.36 -6.22 10.21
N ILE A 217 10.84 -5.04 10.57
CA ILE A 217 9.55 -4.87 11.23
C ILE A 217 8.56 -4.43 10.14
N TRP A 218 7.71 -5.35 9.71
CA TRP A 218 6.82 -5.16 8.54
C TRP A 218 5.37 -4.87 8.96
N TRP A 219 5.18 -4.06 10.01
CA TRP A 219 3.84 -3.68 10.45
C TRP A 219 3.07 -2.88 9.38
N ASP A 220 1.76 -2.90 9.46
CA ASP A 220 0.84 -2.17 8.58
C ASP A 220 1.04 -0.64 8.62
N VAL A 221 1.53 -0.13 9.74
CA VAL A 221 2.03 1.24 9.90
C VAL A 221 3.21 1.21 10.87
N ARG A 222 4.28 1.93 10.54
CA ARG A 222 5.48 2.01 11.41
C ARG A 222 6.18 3.35 11.26
N PRO A 223 6.91 3.81 12.29
CA PRO A 223 7.96 4.81 12.08
C PRO A 223 9.04 4.20 11.21
N HIS A 224 9.44 4.90 10.14
CA HIS A 224 10.48 4.36 9.27
C HIS A 224 11.86 4.43 9.98
N PRO A 225 12.71 3.38 9.90
CA PRO A 225 13.94 3.31 10.69
C PRO A 225 15.02 4.34 10.29
N PHE A 226 14.94 4.92 9.08
CA PHE A 226 15.97 5.83 8.57
C PHE A 226 15.43 7.20 8.13
N PHE A 227 14.14 7.30 7.86
CA PHE A 227 13.51 8.55 7.44
C PHE A 227 12.55 9.05 8.51
N PRO A 228 12.41 10.36 8.70
CA PRO A 228 11.45 10.91 9.66
C PRO A 228 10.03 10.85 9.09
N THR A 229 9.52 9.65 8.89
CA THR A 229 8.18 9.40 8.32
C THR A 229 7.44 8.32 9.08
N LEU A 230 6.11 8.39 9.06
CA LEU A 230 5.25 7.23 9.25
C LEU A 230 5.01 6.56 7.90
N GLU A 231 5.32 5.28 7.82
CA GLU A 231 5.17 4.44 6.62
C GLU A 231 3.92 3.57 6.78
N PHE A 232 2.96 3.76 5.90
CA PHE A 232 1.73 2.96 5.80
C PHE A 232 1.91 1.88 4.74
N ARG A 233 1.78 0.61 5.14
CA ARG A 233 2.06 -0.58 4.32
C ARG A 233 0.84 -1.49 4.13
N VAL A 234 -0.27 -1.14 4.77
CA VAL A 234 -1.49 -1.96 4.84
C VAL A 234 -2.16 -2.16 3.49
N CYS A 235 -1.97 -1.24 2.54
CA CYS A 235 -2.73 -1.17 1.31
C CYS A 235 -2.31 -2.19 0.26
N ASP A 236 -3.30 -2.79 -0.40
CA ASP A 236 -3.10 -3.33 -1.73
C ASP A 236 -2.77 -2.19 -2.69
N ILE A 237 -1.98 -2.47 -3.73
CA ILE A 237 -1.77 -1.49 -4.81
C ILE A 237 -3.02 -1.43 -5.69
N PRO A 238 -3.67 -0.26 -5.85
CA PRO A 238 -4.80 -0.11 -6.74
C PRO A 238 -4.35 -0.02 -8.20
N SER A 239 -5.24 -0.45 -9.12
CA SER A 239 -4.91 -0.45 -10.55
C SER A 239 -4.85 0.96 -11.15
N LYS A 240 -5.71 1.88 -10.71
CA LYS A 240 -5.76 3.25 -11.24
C LYS A 240 -4.88 4.21 -10.45
N VAL A 241 -4.19 5.12 -11.15
CA VAL A 241 -3.33 6.13 -10.54
C VAL A 241 -4.10 7.05 -9.59
N ASP A 242 -5.33 7.44 -9.95
CA ASP A 242 -6.15 8.31 -9.11
C ASP A 242 -6.54 7.67 -7.77
N GLU A 243 -6.68 6.35 -7.74
CA GLU A 243 -6.91 5.60 -6.49
C GLU A 243 -5.67 5.62 -5.58
N THR A 244 -4.46 5.45 -6.14
CA THR A 244 -3.20 5.61 -5.41
C THR A 244 -3.07 6.99 -4.79
N ILE A 245 -3.36 8.02 -5.57
CA ILE A 245 -3.25 9.43 -5.13
C ILE A 245 -4.31 9.75 -4.07
N CYS A 246 -5.54 9.26 -4.22
CA CYS A 246 -6.58 9.37 -3.19
C CYS A 246 -6.14 8.74 -1.86
N ILE A 247 -5.59 7.53 -1.89
CA ILE A 247 -5.11 6.83 -0.69
C ILE A 247 -3.95 7.59 -0.03
N ALA A 248 -3.01 8.12 -0.81
CA ALA A 248 -1.90 8.91 -0.29
C ALA A 248 -2.40 10.21 0.37
N ALA A 249 -3.34 10.92 -0.27
CA ALA A 249 -3.96 12.11 0.29
C ALA A 249 -4.75 11.83 1.58
N LEU A 250 -5.44 10.68 1.66
CA LEU A 250 -6.12 10.26 2.87
C LEU A 250 -5.14 10.01 4.02
N PHE A 251 -4.03 9.30 3.80
CA PHE A 251 -3.02 9.10 4.85
C PHE A 251 -2.37 10.40 5.28
N GLN A 252 -2.03 11.28 4.34
CA GLN A 252 -1.50 12.61 4.66
C GLN A 252 -2.48 13.40 5.55
N SER A 253 -3.76 13.41 5.18
CA SER A 253 -4.80 14.12 5.91
C SER A 253 -5.08 13.50 7.29
N ILE A 254 -5.07 12.16 7.41
CA ILE A 254 -5.20 11.47 8.71
C ILE A 254 -4.04 11.86 9.63
N VAL A 255 -2.80 11.83 9.15
CA VAL A 255 -1.62 12.20 9.94
C VAL A 255 -1.70 13.67 10.36
N ALA A 256 -2.00 14.59 9.44
CA ALA A 256 -2.12 16.01 9.73
C ALA A 256 -3.24 16.29 10.75
N LYS A 257 -4.41 15.64 10.60
CA LYS A 257 -5.52 15.76 11.56
C LYS A 257 -5.14 15.27 12.95
N LEU A 258 -4.52 14.11 13.04
CA LEU A 258 -4.10 13.54 14.31
C LEU A 258 -2.99 14.39 14.95
N TYR A 259 -2.07 14.94 14.17
CA TYR A 259 -1.05 15.86 14.63
C TYR A 259 -1.66 17.17 15.16
N LYS A 260 -2.66 17.72 14.45
CA LYS A 260 -3.41 18.91 14.91
C LYS A 260 -4.06 18.67 16.28
N LEU A 261 -4.68 17.50 16.47
CA LEU A 261 -5.24 17.12 17.77
C LEU A 261 -4.14 16.99 18.85
N PHE A 262 -3.05 16.30 18.54
CA PHE A 262 -1.90 16.15 19.44
C PHE A 262 -1.36 17.51 19.92
N ARG A 263 -1.16 18.46 18.98
CA ARG A 263 -0.69 19.83 19.30
C ARG A 263 -1.67 20.63 20.15
N GLN A 264 -2.94 20.29 20.13
CA GLN A 264 -3.99 20.91 20.95
C GLN A 264 -4.19 20.22 22.31
N ASN A 265 -3.35 19.23 22.67
CA ASN A 265 -3.54 18.35 23.83
C ASN A 265 -4.88 17.59 23.79
N LEU A 266 -5.39 17.31 22.60
CA LEU A 266 -6.55 16.45 22.35
C LEU A 266 -6.08 15.09 21.85
N GLY A 267 -6.83 14.03 22.13
CA GLY A 267 -6.47 12.68 21.71
C GLY A 267 -7.58 12.00 20.92
N PHE A 268 -7.18 11.10 20.03
CA PHE A 268 -8.09 10.13 19.45
C PHE A 268 -8.19 8.91 20.37
N ARG A 269 -9.39 8.35 20.54
CA ARG A 269 -9.57 7.17 21.39
C ARG A 269 -8.79 5.98 20.86
N LEU A 270 -7.99 5.37 21.73
CA LEU A 270 -7.15 4.23 21.37
C LEU A 270 -7.89 2.91 21.65
N TYR A 271 -7.75 1.98 20.72
CA TYR A 271 -8.38 0.66 20.78
C TYR A 271 -7.33 -0.45 20.83
N ARG A 272 -7.73 -1.58 21.42
CA ARG A 272 -6.86 -2.76 21.49
C ARG A 272 -6.61 -3.31 20.09
N ARG A 273 -5.38 -3.77 19.85
CA ARG A 273 -4.97 -4.41 18.60
C ARG A 273 -5.95 -5.47 18.12
N ALA A 274 -6.39 -6.38 19.00
CA ALA A 274 -7.32 -7.45 18.66
C ALA A 274 -8.66 -6.96 18.06
N LEU A 275 -9.18 -5.80 18.52
CA LEU A 275 -10.39 -5.21 17.95
C LEU A 275 -10.13 -4.63 16.55
N ILE A 276 -8.99 -3.99 16.36
CA ILE A 276 -8.61 -3.45 15.04
C ILE A 276 -8.37 -4.59 14.05
N GLN A 277 -7.77 -5.72 14.50
CA GLN A 277 -7.58 -6.91 13.68
C GLN A 277 -8.90 -7.55 13.24
N GLU A 278 -9.95 -7.54 14.08
CA GLU A 278 -11.27 -7.98 13.66
C GLU A 278 -11.81 -7.12 12.50
N ASN A 279 -11.67 -5.80 12.59
CA ASN A 279 -12.03 -4.90 11.48
C ASN A 279 -11.15 -5.10 10.25
N LYS A 280 -9.85 -5.35 10.43
CA LYS A 280 -8.94 -5.65 9.31
C LYS A 280 -9.38 -6.93 8.60
N TRP A 281 -9.73 -7.99 9.33
CA TRP A 281 -10.28 -9.20 8.74
C TRP A 281 -11.54 -8.93 7.92
N ARG A 282 -12.46 -8.10 8.44
CA ARG A 282 -13.67 -7.72 7.71
C ARG A 282 -13.36 -6.94 6.43
N ALA A 283 -12.38 -6.03 6.49
CA ALA A 283 -11.89 -5.31 5.31
C ALA A 283 -11.28 -6.27 4.27
N VAL A 284 -10.41 -7.20 4.69
CA VAL A 284 -9.81 -8.23 3.85
C VAL A 284 -10.88 -9.08 3.16
N ARG A 285 -11.90 -9.50 3.92
CA ARG A 285 -12.93 -10.41 3.43
C ARG A 285 -13.93 -9.74 2.50
N TYR A 286 -14.40 -8.55 2.85
CA TYR A 286 -15.56 -7.93 2.22
C TYR A 286 -15.26 -6.64 1.47
N GLY A 287 -14.12 -5.99 1.69
CA GLY A 287 -13.76 -4.72 1.07
C GLY A 287 -14.82 -3.65 1.31
N LEU A 288 -15.18 -2.91 0.26
CA LEU A 288 -16.19 -1.84 0.29
C LEU A 288 -17.61 -2.32 0.61
N ASP A 289 -17.92 -3.59 0.34
CA ASP A 289 -19.25 -4.17 0.59
C ASP A 289 -19.44 -4.63 2.04
N GLY A 290 -18.36 -4.54 2.82
CA GLY A 290 -18.33 -4.97 4.23
C GLY A 290 -18.94 -3.98 5.19
N LYS A 291 -18.94 -4.43 6.45
CA LYS A 291 -19.24 -3.60 7.63
C LYS A 291 -18.08 -3.72 8.59
N LEU A 292 -17.63 -2.61 9.16
CA LEU A 292 -16.68 -2.59 10.25
C LEU A 292 -17.40 -2.29 11.57
N ILE A 293 -16.78 -2.66 12.67
CA ILE A 293 -17.27 -2.31 14.00
C ILE A 293 -16.84 -0.87 14.28
N ASP A 294 -17.80 0.01 14.44
CA ASP A 294 -17.57 1.31 15.07
C ASP A 294 -17.53 1.10 16.60
N PHE A 295 -16.33 1.17 17.15
CA PHE A 295 -16.13 0.90 18.58
C PHE A 295 -16.71 1.98 19.49
N GLY A 296 -16.87 3.20 18.99
CA GLY A 296 -17.53 4.29 19.71
C GLY A 296 -19.03 4.07 19.82
N LYS A 297 -19.66 3.76 18.69
CA LYS A 297 -21.10 3.48 18.58
C LYS A 297 -21.47 2.05 19.02
N GLN A 298 -20.47 1.16 19.19
CA GLN A 298 -20.64 -0.27 19.54
C GLN A 298 -21.61 -1.02 18.60
N LYS A 299 -21.49 -0.77 17.30
CA LYS A 299 -22.31 -1.39 16.26
C LYS A 299 -21.55 -1.57 14.96
N GLU A 300 -22.06 -2.47 14.11
CA GLU A 300 -21.59 -2.58 12.73
C GLU A 300 -22.08 -1.41 11.89
N VAL A 301 -21.15 -0.82 11.12
CA VAL A 301 -21.45 0.28 10.20
C VAL A 301 -20.90 -0.08 8.82
N PRO A 302 -21.64 0.16 7.72
CA PRO A 302 -21.14 -0.07 6.37
C PRO A 302 -19.82 0.67 6.14
N VAL A 303 -18.86 0.00 5.48
CA VAL A 303 -17.55 0.59 5.14
C VAL A 303 -17.72 1.92 4.40
N ARG A 304 -18.62 1.96 3.40
CA ARG A 304 -18.89 3.17 2.60
C ARG A 304 -19.33 4.36 3.50
N SER A 305 -20.13 4.11 4.52
CA SER A 305 -20.54 5.16 5.46
C SER A 305 -19.39 5.62 6.35
N LEU A 306 -18.54 4.69 6.82
CA LEU A 306 -17.37 5.03 7.63
C LEU A 306 -16.31 5.80 6.82
N LEU A 307 -16.19 5.54 5.53
CA LEU A 307 -15.32 6.30 4.64
C LEU A 307 -15.83 7.74 4.45
N LEU A 308 -17.13 7.95 4.39
CA LEU A 308 -17.71 9.32 4.37
C LEU A 308 -17.50 10.03 5.72
N GLU A 309 -17.70 9.33 6.85
CA GLU A 309 -17.36 9.87 8.18
C GLU A 309 -15.84 10.21 8.30
N LEU A 310 -14.97 9.45 7.62
CA LEU A 310 -13.54 9.78 7.55
C LEU A 310 -13.30 11.09 6.80
N LEU A 311 -13.98 11.35 5.68
CA LEU A 311 -13.89 12.65 4.98
C LEU A 311 -14.33 13.80 5.88
N GLU A 312 -15.43 13.65 6.62
CA GLU A 312 -15.89 14.65 7.60
C GLU A 312 -14.83 14.86 8.72
N PHE A 313 -14.19 13.78 9.18
CA PHE A 313 -13.17 13.86 10.23
C PHE A 313 -11.94 14.66 9.81
N ILE A 314 -11.51 14.54 8.55
CA ILE A 314 -10.31 15.23 8.02
C ILE A 314 -10.61 16.58 7.35
N ASP A 315 -11.88 16.98 7.26
CA ASP A 315 -12.32 18.14 6.45
C ASP A 315 -11.58 19.44 6.78
N ASP A 316 -11.24 19.66 8.04
CA ASP A 316 -10.57 20.86 8.53
C ASP A 316 -9.04 20.93 8.26
N VAL A 317 -8.47 19.93 7.57
CA VAL A 317 -7.05 19.91 7.19
C VAL A 317 -6.82 19.78 5.69
N VAL A 318 -7.82 19.31 4.93
CA VAL A 318 -7.65 19.01 3.49
C VAL A 318 -7.40 20.27 2.65
N ASP A 319 -7.97 21.42 3.02
CA ASP A 319 -7.72 22.69 2.32
C ASP A 319 -6.36 23.27 2.71
N GLU A 320 -5.90 23.09 3.97
CA GLU A 320 -4.56 23.50 4.39
C GLU A 320 -3.46 22.68 3.68
N LEU A 321 -3.77 21.43 3.29
CA LEU A 321 -2.87 20.51 2.55
C LEU A 321 -3.02 20.63 1.02
N ASP A 322 -3.96 21.43 0.52
CA ASP A 322 -4.33 21.52 -0.91
C ASP A 322 -4.59 20.15 -1.55
N CYS A 323 -5.33 19.27 -0.87
CA CYS A 323 -5.58 17.91 -1.32
C CYS A 323 -7.08 17.53 -1.42
N ARG A 324 -7.98 18.52 -1.38
CA ARG A 324 -9.44 18.29 -1.38
C ARG A 324 -9.92 17.52 -2.62
N GLU A 325 -9.40 17.82 -3.78
CA GLU A 325 -9.75 17.13 -5.02
C GLU A 325 -9.39 15.64 -4.95
N GLU A 326 -8.18 15.35 -4.47
CA GLU A 326 -7.65 14.00 -4.39
C GLU A 326 -8.39 13.16 -3.34
N VAL A 327 -8.70 13.70 -2.16
CA VAL A 327 -9.49 12.97 -1.16
C VAL A 327 -10.93 12.78 -1.61
N ASN A 328 -11.51 13.72 -2.36
CA ASN A 328 -12.87 13.60 -2.88
C ASN A 328 -13.01 12.52 -3.97
N TYR A 329 -11.91 12.09 -4.60
CA TYR A 329 -11.94 10.93 -5.50
C TYR A 329 -12.45 9.66 -4.81
N LEU A 330 -12.44 9.62 -3.48
CA LEU A 330 -13.06 8.58 -2.68
C LEU A 330 -14.53 8.36 -3.04
N HIS A 331 -15.30 9.40 -3.37
CA HIS A 331 -16.69 9.25 -3.84
C HIS A 331 -16.76 8.41 -5.11
N THR A 332 -15.85 8.64 -6.06
CA THR A 332 -15.75 7.85 -7.30
C THR A 332 -15.48 6.38 -7.01
N ILE A 333 -14.58 6.09 -6.05
CA ILE A 333 -14.29 4.69 -5.66
C ILE A 333 -15.51 4.06 -4.97
N ILE A 334 -16.19 4.79 -4.11
CA ILE A 334 -17.42 4.31 -3.44
C ILE A 334 -18.50 3.95 -4.46
N GLU A 335 -18.70 4.78 -5.48
CA GLU A 335 -19.76 4.59 -6.48
C GLU A 335 -19.43 3.45 -7.47
N ASN A 336 -18.21 3.41 -7.98
CA ASN A 336 -17.80 2.52 -9.07
C ASN A 336 -17.19 1.18 -8.59
N GLY A 337 -16.85 1.09 -7.30
CA GLY A 337 -16.06 0.00 -6.74
C GLY A 337 -14.56 0.18 -6.95
N ASN A 338 -13.77 -0.51 -6.13
CA ASN A 338 -12.31 -0.54 -6.23
C ASN A 338 -11.80 -1.61 -7.21
N SER A 339 -10.49 -1.80 -7.29
CA SER A 339 -9.87 -2.77 -8.20
C SER A 339 -10.38 -4.20 -7.99
N ALA A 340 -10.53 -4.68 -6.73
CA ALA A 340 -11.07 -6.02 -6.47
C ALA A 340 -12.50 -6.19 -6.98
N ASP A 341 -13.35 -5.16 -6.83
CA ASP A 341 -14.72 -5.17 -7.31
C ASP A 341 -14.79 -5.24 -8.83
N ARG A 342 -13.92 -4.49 -9.52
CA ARG A 342 -13.83 -4.49 -10.99
C ARG A 342 -13.33 -5.82 -11.51
N GLN A 343 -12.27 -6.39 -10.91
CA GLN A 343 -11.75 -7.72 -11.25
C GLN A 343 -12.82 -8.81 -11.13
N LEU A 344 -13.54 -8.83 -10.01
CA LEU A 344 -14.62 -9.81 -9.78
C LEU A 344 -15.79 -9.63 -10.76
N ARG A 345 -16.08 -8.39 -11.15
CA ARG A 345 -17.12 -8.08 -12.15
C ARG A 345 -16.75 -8.61 -13.52
N VAL A 346 -15.49 -8.39 -13.97
CA VAL A 346 -14.99 -8.92 -15.23
C VAL A 346 -15.07 -10.46 -15.22
N PHE A 347 -14.53 -11.10 -14.17
CA PHE A 347 -14.56 -12.56 -14.07
C PHE A 347 -15.99 -13.13 -14.05
N LYS A 348 -16.92 -12.46 -13.38
CA LYS A 348 -18.34 -12.88 -13.39
C LYS A 348 -18.97 -12.81 -14.79
N GLN A 349 -18.52 -11.88 -15.62
CA GLN A 349 -19.05 -11.69 -16.97
C GLN A 349 -18.44 -12.67 -17.98
N THR A 350 -17.16 -12.96 -17.88
CA THR A 350 -16.40 -13.69 -18.91
C THR A 350 -16.04 -15.13 -18.50
N GLY A 351 -15.87 -15.37 -17.20
CA GLY A 351 -15.38 -16.65 -16.67
C GLY A 351 -13.88 -16.88 -16.92
N ASP A 352 -13.15 -15.91 -17.52
CA ASP A 352 -11.74 -16.03 -17.87
C ASP A 352 -10.88 -15.06 -17.04
N LEU A 353 -9.85 -15.59 -16.37
CA LEU A 353 -8.89 -14.79 -15.62
C LEU A 353 -7.94 -13.99 -16.52
N ARG A 354 -7.79 -14.35 -17.80
CA ARG A 354 -7.00 -13.57 -18.75
C ARG A 354 -7.67 -12.22 -19.03
N ASP A 355 -8.98 -12.18 -19.13
CA ASP A 355 -9.74 -10.93 -19.28
C ASP A 355 -9.59 -10.03 -18.04
N VAL A 356 -9.45 -10.63 -16.84
CA VAL A 356 -9.13 -9.89 -15.61
C VAL A 356 -7.76 -9.24 -15.73
N VAL A 357 -6.74 -9.98 -16.17
CA VAL A 357 -5.38 -9.44 -16.38
C VAL A 357 -5.37 -8.35 -17.44
N ASP A 358 -6.10 -8.53 -18.56
CA ASP A 358 -6.27 -7.50 -19.60
C ASP A 358 -6.91 -6.22 -19.05
N GLY A 359 -7.87 -6.37 -18.15
CA GLY A 359 -8.48 -5.26 -17.42
C GLY A 359 -7.47 -4.52 -16.56
N LEU A 360 -6.65 -5.25 -15.80
CA LEU A 360 -5.62 -4.70 -14.93
C LEU A 360 -4.54 -3.94 -15.73
N MET A 361 -4.04 -4.53 -16.82
CA MET A 361 -3.06 -3.85 -17.70
C MET A 361 -3.60 -2.51 -18.22
N ARG A 362 -4.87 -2.49 -18.69
CA ARG A 362 -5.50 -1.25 -19.18
C ARG A 362 -5.66 -0.20 -18.10
N GLU A 363 -6.20 -0.58 -16.94
CA GLU A 363 -6.41 0.36 -15.82
C GLU A 363 -5.09 0.93 -15.30
N THR A 364 -4.01 0.13 -15.29
CA THR A 364 -2.70 0.56 -14.81
C THR A 364 -2.12 1.71 -15.62
N VAL A 365 -2.38 1.72 -16.93
CA VAL A 365 -1.88 2.77 -17.84
C VAL A 365 -2.93 3.83 -18.18
N GLU A 366 -4.13 3.74 -17.60
CA GLU A 366 -5.19 4.72 -17.82
C GLU A 366 -4.77 6.09 -17.28
N GLY A 367 -4.85 7.13 -18.13
CA GLY A 367 -4.54 8.52 -17.75
C GLY A 367 -3.06 8.89 -17.68
N ILE A 368 -2.12 7.92 -17.73
CA ILE A 368 -0.69 8.25 -17.58
C ILE A 368 -0.04 8.78 -18.88
N PHE A 369 -0.64 8.56 -20.04
CA PHE A 369 -0.15 9.04 -21.34
C PHE A 369 -0.83 10.32 -21.80
N GLN A 370 -1.82 10.84 -21.09
CA GLN A 370 -2.41 12.13 -21.37
C GLN A 370 -1.43 13.22 -20.93
N VAL A 371 -1.05 14.08 -21.87
CA VAL A 371 -0.22 15.26 -21.58
C VAL A 371 -1.11 16.25 -20.82
N ALA A 372 -0.69 16.62 -19.61
CA ALA A 372 -1.31 17.72 -18.87
C ALA A 372 -0.95 19.06 -19.52
#